data_188702867075ad621093cb8cabcf21af
#
_entry.id   188702867075ad621093cb8cabcf21af
#
_cell.length_a   1.000
_cell.length_b   1.000
_cell.length_c   1.000
_cell.angle_alpha   90.00
_cell.angle_beta   90.00
_cell.angle_gamma   90.00
#
_symmetry.space_group_name_H-M   'P 1'
#
loop_
_entity.id
_entity.type
_entity.pdbx_description
1 polymer ?
#
loop_
_entity_poly.entity_id
_entity_poly.type
_entity_poly.pdbx_seq_one_letter_code
_entity_poly.pdbx_strand_id
1 'polypeptide(L)'
;MDKRTSLLSEAADGLALAVIASSNAPVLLLDDALTVIATSDSFCDTFAIDPAGAAGSTLSRLGSGEWGVPQLTSLLRATAAGTADIASYEMDLVRPGQVSRRLVINARKLDYFDADNVRLVVSVADVTIARINEKLKDDLLHEKAVLLQELEHRVANSLQIIASVLMQGARKVRSEQARGQLRDARNRVMSIATMQRQLAASRLGDVVLREYFTDLCDSIGASMINDHDQISLTVTADRSVTKADISVRLGLILTELVINALKHAFPRHRKGEIRVDYRADGTAWTLCVRDTGIGMPKDHAEVKPGLGTGIVEALAKQLGASVRRESASPGTVVSIVHE
;
A
#
# COMPACT_ATOMS: atom_id res chain seq x y z
N MET A 1 -26.42 57.17 -21.50
CA MET A 1 -26.18 55.71 -21.42
C MET A 1 -26.50 55.10 -22.79
N ASP A 2 -25.52 54.54 -23.46
CA ASP A 2 -25.51 54.31 -24.88
C ASP A 2 -26.35 53.04 -25.24
N LYS A 3 -27.28 53.17 -26.20
CA LYS A 3 -28.14 52.09 -26.71
C LYS A 3 -27.36 50.85 -27.15
N ARG A 4 -26.04 51.00 -27.46
CA ARG A 4 -25.12 49.92 -27.79
C ARG A 4 -24.75 49.07 -26.57
N THR A 5 -24.57 49.68 -25.41
CA THR A 5 -24.21 49.00 -24.16
C THR A 5 -25.38 48.12 -23.66
N SER A 6 -26.60 48.61 -23.78
CA SER A 6 -27.83 47.89 -23.45
C SER A 6 -28.05 46.65 -24.34
N LEU A 7 -27.83 46.76 -25.64
CA LEU A 7 -27.96 45.63 -26.59
C LEU A 7 -26.88 44.55 -26.38
N LEU A 8 -25.69 44.97 -26.00
CA LEU A 8 -24.60 43.99 -25.67
C LEU A 8 -24.88 43.27 -24.37
N SER A 9 -25.46 43.93 -23.39
CA SER A 9 -25.86 43.30 -22.09
C SER A 9 -26.98 42.30 -22.28
N GLU A 10 -28.04 42.64 -23.03
CA GLU A 10 -29.15 41.73 -23.34
C GLU A 10 -28.68 40.49 -24.15
N ALA A 11 -27.75 40.68 -25.08
CA ALA A 11 -27.20 39.57 -25.87
C ALA A 11 -26.32 38.67 -25.02
N ALA A 12 -25.55 39.22 -24.07
CA ALA A 12 -24.71 38.46 -23.13
C ALA A 12 -25.56 37.67 -22.12
N ASP A 13 -26.63 38.26 -21.62
CA ASP A 13 -27.59 37.59 -20.74
C ASP A 13 -28.29 36.43 -21.47
N GLY A 14 -28.72 36.64 -22.70
CA GLY A 14 -29.32 35.58 -23.53
C GLY A 14 -28.37 34.42 -23.82
N LEU A 15 -27.08 34.70 -24.06
CA LEU A 15 -26.07 33.68 -24.27
C LEU A 15 -25.79 32.88 -22.98
N ALA A 16 -25.66 33.56 -21.85
CA ALA A 16 -25.45 32.92 -20.57
C ALA A 16 -26.61 31.98 -20.18
N LEU A 17 -27.85 32.44 -20.41
CA LEU A 17 -29.05 31.63 -20.19
C LEU A 17 -29.07 30.40 -21.07
N ALA A 18 -28.72 30.53 -22.36
CA ALA A 18 -28.67 29.41 -23.32
C ALA A 18 -27.58 28.39 -22.90
N VAL A 19 -26.42 28.84 -22.49
CA VAL A 19 -25.33 27.98 -22.03
C VAL A 19 -25.74 27.22 -20.78
N ILE A 20 -26.40 27.87 -19.82
CA ILE A 20 -26.87 27.22 -18.58
C ILE A 20 -27.95 26.18 -18.90
N ALA A 21 -28.96 26.56 -19.69
CA ALA A 21 -30.05 25.65 -20.06
C ALA A 21 -29.52 24.38 -20.76
N SER A 22 -28.55 24.54 -21.66
CA SER A 22 -27.94 23.43 -22.40
C SER A 22 -26.88 22.64 -21.61
N SER A 23 -26.60 23.01 -20.35
CA SER A 23 -25.61 22.31 -19.56
C SER A 23 -26.03 20.89 -19.19
N ASN A 24 -25.17 19.91 -19.50
CA ASN A 24 -25.35 18.52 -19.06
C ASN A 24 -25.12 18.31 -17.57
N ALA A 25 -24.51 19.28 -16.89
CA ALA A 25 -24.33 19.28 -15.44
C ALA A 25 -25.48 20.04 -14.76
N PRO A 26 -25.92 19.63 -13.57
CA PRO A 26 -26.88 20.36 -12.76
C PRO A 26 -26.33 21.73 -12.35
N VAL A 27 -26.85 22.80 -12.96
CA VAL A 27 -26.40 24.19 -12.75
C VAL A 27 -27.61 25.10 -12.50
N LEU A 28 -27.39 26.08 -11.60
CA LEU A 28 -28.33 27.18 -11.30
C LEU A 28 -27.63 28.51 -11.55
N LEU A 29 -28.37 29.49 -12.03
CA LEU A 29 -27.98 30.89 -12.02
C LEU A 29 -28.86 31.62 -11.01
N LEU A 30 -28.24 32.29 -10.04
CA LEU A 30 -28.90 33.03 -8.98
C LEU A 30 -28.55 34.54 -9.05
N ASP A 31 -29.44 35.38 -8.56
CA ASP A 31 -29.15 36.78 -8.28
C ASP A 31 -28.54 36.97 -6.87
N ASP A 32 -28.31 38.21 -6.46
CA ASP A 32 -27.79 38.61 -5.14
C ASP A 32 -28.74 38.27 -3.98
N ALA A 33 -30.06 38.24 -4.26
CA ALA A 33 -31.09 37.82 -3.31
C ALA A 33 -31.24 36.29 -3.22
N LEU A 34 -30.42 35.52 -3.98
CA LEU A 34 -30.50 34.07 -4.17
C LEU A 34 -31.81 33.63 -4.83
N THR A 35 -32.37 34.47 -5.70
CA THR A 35 -33.50 34.12 -6.56
C THR A 35 -32.97 33.40 -7.80
N VAL A 36 -33.63 32.35 -8.20
CA VAL A 36 -33.28 31.55 -9.39
C VAL A 36 -33.60 32.34 -10.65
N ILE A 37 -32.60 32.65 -11.44
CA ILE A 37 -32.74 33.29 -12.76
C ILE A 37 -32.95 32.25 -13.82
N ALA A 38 -32.14 31.17 -13.76
CA ALA A 38 -32.19 30.06 -14.70
C ALA A 38 -31.71 28.77 -14.06
N THR A 39 -32.15 27.65 -14.62
CA THR A 39 -31.70 26.30 -14.27
C THR A 39 -31.30 25.54 -15.53
N SER A 40 -30.38 24.61 -15.44
CA SER A 40 -30.19 23.63 -16.50
C SER A 40 -31.29 22.56 -16.46
N ASP A 41 -31.59 21.98 -17.62
CA ASP A 41 -32.53 20.83 -17.72
C ASP A 41 -32.02 19.70 -16.85
N SER A 42 -30.73 19.44 -16.85
CA SER A 42 -30.07 18.44 -15.98
C SER A 42 -30.32 18.68 -14.49
N PHE A 43 -30.37 19.93 -14.02
CA PHE A 43 -30.72 20.23 -12.63
C PHE A 43 -32.18 19.87 -12.32
N CYS A 44 -33.10 20.26 -13.18
CA CYS A 44 -34.51 19.99 -13.03
C CYS A 44 -34.79 18.48 -13.03
N ASP A 45 -34.20 17.74 -13.95
CA ASP A 45 -34.34 16.29 -14.06
C ASP A 45 -33.74 15.55 -12.84
N THR A 46 -32.51 15.94 -12.48
CA THR A 46 -31.78 15.28 -11.37
C THR A 46 -32.50 15.45 -10.03
N PHE A 47 -33.07 16.65 -9.79
CA PHE A 47 -33.70 16.98 -8.53
C PHE A 47 -35.24 16.99 -8.58
N ALA A 48 -35.82 16.52 -9.68
CA ALA A 48 -37.26 16.48 -9.90
C ALA A 48 -37.94 17.82 -9.56
N ILE A 49 -37.44 18.90 -10.12
CA ILE A 49 -37.94 20.26 -9.94
C ILE A 49 -38.65 20.68 -11.23
N ASP A 50 -39.86 21.25 -11.11
CA ASP A 50 -40.58 21.78 -12.22
C ASP A 50 -39.86 23.03 -12.78
N PRO A 51 -39.38 23.01 -14.04
CA PRO A 51 -38.69 24.14 -14.63
C PRO A 51 -39.55 25.42 -14.66
N ALA A 52 -40.88 25.30 -14.86
CA ALA A 52 -41.79 26.44 -14.89
C ALA A 52 -41.93 27.14 -13.55
N GLY A 53 -41.77 26.41 -12.43
CA GLY A 53 -41.82 26.94 -11.07
C GLY A 53 -40.46 27.33 -10.49
N ALA A 54 -39.36 26.98 -11.18
CA ALA A 54 -38.02 27.24 -10.67
C ALA A 54 -37.58 28.70 -10.85
N ALA A 55 -37.74 29.24 -12.03
CA ALA A 55 -37.38 30.63 -12.34
C ALA A 55 -38.21 31.62 -11.50
N GLY A 56 -37.59 32.62 -10.92
CA GLY A 56 -38.22 33.61 -10.05
C GLY A 56 -38.46 33.14 -8.60
N SER A 57 -38.23 31.86 -8.25
CA SER A 57 -38.31 31.35 -6.89
C SER A 57 -37.01 31.59 -6.14
N THR A 58 -37.08 31.84 -4.82
CA THR A 58 -35.87 31.88 -3.98
C THR A 58 -35.34 30.46 -3.80
N LEU A 59 -34.03 30.28 -3.76
CA LEU A 59 -33.38 28.97 -3.57
C LEU A 59 -33.95 28.20 -2.38
N SER A 60 -34.24 28.89 -1.26
CA SER A 60 -34.80 28.28 -0.06
C SER A 60 -36.21 27.72 -0.21
N ARG A 61 -36.93 28.12 -1.25
CA ARG A 61 -38.30 27.63 -1.56
C ARG A 61 -38.33 26.64 -2.72
N LEU A 62 -37.18 26.38 -3.33
CA LEU A 62 -37.09 25.47 -4.46
C LEU A 62 -37.42 24.03 -4.04
N GLY A 63 -38.20 23.35 -4.87
CA GLY A 63 -38.72 22.00 -4.55
C GLY A 63 -39.72 22.02 -3.37
N SER A 64 -39.43 21.30 -2.31
CA SER A 64 -40.20 21.26 -1.06
C SER A 64 -39.54 22.10 0.06
N GLY A 65 -38.59 22.98 -0.29
CA GLY A 65 -37.82 23.79 0.66
C GLY A 65 -36.54 23.13 1.18
N GLU A 66 -36.17 21.99 0.66
CA GLU A 66 -34.96 21.23 1.05
C GLU A 66 -33.64 21.95 0.76
N TRP A 67 -33.67 22.98 -0.10
CA TRP A 67 -32.52 23.84 -0.38
C TRP A 67 -32.34 24.99 0.62
N GLY A 68 -33.30 25.14 1.56
CA GLY A 68 -33.29 26.16 2.61
C GLY A 68 -32.30 25.90 3.74
N VAL A 69 -31.09 25.42 3.45
CA VAL A 69 -30.05 25.14 4.43
C VAL A 69 -29.36 26.44 4.85
N PRO A 70 -29.38 26.83 6.16
CA PRO A 70 -28.82 28.11 6.62
C PRO A 70 -27.35 28.31 6.26
N GLN A 71 -26.53 27.25 6.37
CA GLN A 71 -25.13 27.30 6.00
C GLN A 71 -24.91 27.57 4.51
N LEU A 72 -25.64 26.86 3.64
CA LEU A 72 -25.57 27.09 2.19
C LEU A 72 -25.97 28.52 1.84
N THR A 73 -27.05 29.00 2.43
CA THR A 73 -27.53 30.40 2.24
C THR A 73 -26.48 31.41 2.66
N SER A 74 -25.83 31.21 3.81
CA SER A 74 -24.75 32.10 4.30
C SER A 74 -23.54 32.12 3.38
N LEU A 75 -23.12 30.94 2.90
CA LEU A 75 -21.99 30.82 1.97
C LEU A 75 -22.28 31.45 0.63
N LEU A 76 -23.47 31.23 0.05
CA LEU A 76 -23.86 31.84 -1.21
C LEU A 76 -23.94 33.37 -1.13
N ARG A 77 -24.44 33.94 -0.02
CA ARG A 77 -24.41 35.40 0.23
C ARG A 77 -23.00 35.94 0.32
N ALA A 78 -22.07 35.23 0.97
CA ALA A 78 -20.67 35.64 1.02
C ALA A 78 -20.02 35.63 -0.38
N THR A 79 -20.38 34.63 -1.21
CA THR A 79 -19.95 34.58 -2.61
C THR A 79 -20.54 35.73 -3.43
N ALA A 80 -21.81 36.03 -3.26
CA ALA A 80 -22.47 37.19 -3.92
C ALA A 80 -21.77 38.52 -3.56
N ALA A 81 -21.40 38.66 -2.30
CA ALA A 81 -20.65 39.83 -1.84
C ALA A 81 -19.19 39.87 -2.33
N GLY A 82 -18.70 38.82 -2.99
CA GLY A 82 -17.31 38.72 -3.46
C GLY A 82 -16.28 38.51 -2.35
N THR A 83 -16.70 38.07 -1.16
CA THR A 83 -15.83 37.86 -0.01
C THR A 83 -15.29 36.39 0.04
N ALA A 84 -15.92 35.46 -0.67
CA ALA A 84 -15.50 34.05 -0.73
C ALA A 84 -16.03 33.39 -2.00
N ASP A 85 -15.29 32.42 -2.51
CA ASP A 85 -15.78 31.46 -3.50
C ASP A 85 -16.05 30.12 -2.83
N ILE A 86 -17.11 29.43 -3.26
CA ILE A 86 -17.38 28.06 -2.81
C ILE A 86 -16.73 27.11 -3.81
N ALA A 87 -15.51 26.64 -3.46
CA ALA A 87 -14.81 25.65 -4.28
C ALA A 87 -15.38 24.23 -4.12
N SER A 88 -15.87 23.90 -2.91
CA SER A 88 -16.52 22.62 -2.61
C SER A 88 -17.21 22.70 -1.26
N TYR A 89 -18.53 22.63 -1.26
CA TYR A 89 -19.34 22.51 -0.05
C TYR A 89 -20.18 21.25 -0.12
N GLU A 90 -19.98 20.34 0.82
CA GLU A 90 -20.75 19.10 0.90
C GLU A 90 -21.94 19.26 1.84
N MET A 91 -23.13 18.81 1.41
CA MET A 91 -24.33 18.78 2.22
C MET A 91 -25.19 17.54 1.94
N ASP A 92 -26.02 17.21 2.90
CA ASP A 92 -27.07 16.21 2.69
C ASP A 92 -28.36 16.90 2.28
N LEU A 93 -28.92 16.50 1.13
CA LEU A 93 -30.23 16.90 0.69
C LEU A 93 -31.24 15.88 1.21
N VAL A 94 -32.05 16.30 2.19
CA VAL A 94 -33.05 15.44 2.83
C VAL A 94 -34.44 15.82 2.36
N ARG A 95 -35.19 14.85 1.80
CA ARG A 95 -36.59 14.98 1.43
C ARG A 95 -37.44 14.00 2.21
N PRO A 96 -38.60 14.39 2.72
CA PRO A 96 -39.50 13.47 3.41
C PRO A 96 -39.85 12.25 2.53
N GLY A 97 -39.64 11.04 3.07
CA GLY A 97 -39.96 9.78 2.38
C GLY A 97 -38.96 9.37 1.27
N GLN A 98 -37.85 10.06 1.09
CA GLN A 98 -36.78 9.72 0.14
C GLN A 98 -35.45 9.46 0.84
N VAL A 99 -34.59 8.72 0.14
CA VAL A 99 -33.20 8.51 0.62
C VAL A 99 -32.45 9.83 0.53
N SER A 100 -31.72 10.18 1.60
CA SER A 100 -30.84 11.36 1.61
C SER A 100 -29.80 11.28 0.51
N ARG A 101 -29.59 12.39 -0.20
CA ARG A 101 -28.57 12.51 -1.23
C ARG A 101 -27.40 13.34 -0.72
N ARG A 102 -26.18 12.87 -0.96
CA ARG A 102 -24.96 13.63 -0.67
C ARG A 102 -24.59 14.49 -1.86
N LEU A 103 -24.61 15.81 -1.68
CA LEU A 103 -24.33 16.77 -2.75
C LEU A 103 -23.02 17.50 -2.51
N VAL A 104 -22.31 17.79 -3.58
CA VAL A 104 -21.18 18.73 -3.62
C VAL A 104 -21.64 19.96 -4.42
N ILE A 105 -21.55 21.12 -3.79
CA ILE A 105 -21.94 22.39 -4.36
C ILE A 105 -20.71 23.26 -4.57
N ASN A 106 -20.57 23.79 -5.77
CA ASN A 106 -19.60 24.83 -6.10
C ASN A 106 -20.35 26.08 -6.51
N ALA A 107 -19.91 27.25 -6.06
CA ALA A 107 -20.51 28.50 -6.45
C ALA A 107 -19.46 29.57 -6.72
N ARG A 108 -19.66 30.34 -7.77
CA ARG A 108 -18.80 31.47 -8.13
C ARG A 108 -19.64 32.66 -8.56
N LYS A 109 -19.19 33.86 -8.20
CA LYS A 109 -19.69 35.10 -8.73
C LYS A 109 -19.20 35.27 -10.17
N LEU A 110 -20.10 35.63 -11.07
CA LEU A 110 -19.73 36.02 -12.43
C LEU A 110 -19.40 37.51 -12.44
N ASP A 111 -18.19 37.81 -12.90
CA ASP A 111 -17.77 39.20 -13.12
C ASP A 111 -18.30 39.68 -14.47
N TYR A 112 -19.44 40.40 -14.44
CA TYR A 112 -19.95 41.09 -15.60
C TYR A 112 -19.52 42.56 -15.54
N PHE A 113 -19.49 43.23 -16.71
CA PHE A 113 -19.15 44.65 -16.85
C PHE A 113 -20.11 45.59 -16.11
N ASP A 114 -21.24 45.11 -15.61
CA ASP A 114 -22.26 45.86 -14.91
C ASP A 114 -22.24 45.53 -13.41
N ALA A 115 -21.72 46.45 -12.61
CA ALA A 115 -21.53 46.25 -11.16
C ALA A 115 -22.86 46.10 -10.38
N ASP A 116 -23.98 46.47 -11.00
CA ASP A 116 -25.30 46.50 -10.34
C ASP A 116 -26.03 45.12 -10.49
N ASN A 117 -25.53 44.21 -11.31
CA ASN A 117 -26.17 42.94 -11.59
C ASN A 117 -25.30 41.71 -11.14
N VAL A 118 -25.37 41.40 -9.86
CA VAL A 118 -24.67 40.21 -9.34
C VAL A 118 -25.32 38.95 -9.88
N ARG A 119 -24.50 38.05 -10.40
CA ARG A 119 -24.88 36.71 -10.86
C ARG A 119 -23.99 35.63 -10.22
N LEU A 120 -24.62 34.61 -9.70
CA LEU A 120 -23.93 33.46 -9.13
C LEU A 120 -24.21 32.22 -10.01
N VAL A 121 -23.16 31.57 -10.45
CA VAL A 121 -23.28 30.22 -11.02
C VAL A 121 -23.05 29.22 -9.92
N VAL A 122 -24.03 28.34 -9.72
CA VAL A 122 -23.98 27.27 -8.71
C VAL A 122 -24.07 25.94 -9.45
N SER A 123 -23.05 25.11 -9.36
CA SER A 123 -23.07 23.73 -9.85
C SER A 123 -23.29 22.77 -8.70
N VAL A 124 -24.09 21.74 -8.95
CA VAL A 124 -24.47 20.73 -7.95
C VAL A 124 -24.16 19.34 -8.49
N ALA A 125 -23.36 18.59 -7.79
CA ALA A 125 -23.05 17.20 -8.14
C ALA A 125 -23.63 16.27 -7.06
N ASP A 126 -24.41 15.27 -7.49
CA ASP A 126 -24.85 14.18 -6.62
C ASP A 126 -23.71 13.14 -6.50
N VAL A 127 -23.09 13.08 -5.36
CA VAL A 127 -21.97 12.18 -5.06
C VAL A 127 -22.37 11.01 -4.18
N THR A 128 -23.67 10.79 -3.98
CA THR A 128 -24.20 9.76 -3.08
C THR A 128 -23.61 8.38 -3.36
N ILE A 129 -23.72 7.91 -4.61
CA ILE A 129 -23.19 6.59 -4.99
C ILE A 129 -21.66 6.55 -4.91
N ALA A 130 -20.98 7.65 -5.30
CA ALA A 130 -19.52 7.73 -5.22
C ALA A 130 -19.04 7.59 -3.77
N ARG A 131 -19.69 8.29 -2.82
CA ARG A 131 -19.34 8.22 -1.39
C ARG A 131 -19.66 6.87 -0.76
N ILE A 132 -20.79 6.24 -1.13
CA ILE A 132 -21.11 4.89 -0.69
C ILE A 132 -20.06 3.89 -1.17
N ASN A 133 -19.66 3.96 -2.44
CA ASN A 133 -18.65 3.08 -3.01
C ASN A 133 -17.26 3.30 -2.39
N GLU A 134 -16.88 4.56 -2.15
CA GLU A 134 -15.64 4.90 -1.46
C GLU A 134 -15.60 4.28 -0.06
N LYS A 135 -16.65 4.47 0.72
CA LYS A 135 -16.77 3.88 2.06
C LYS A 135 -16.73 2.35 2.03
N LEU A 136 -17.48 1.72 1.11
CA LEU A 136 -17.50 0.27 0.96
C LEU A 136 -16.10 -0.27 0.61
N LYS A 137 -15.39 0.43 -0.28
CA LYS A 137 -14.00 0.08 -0.63
C LYS A 137 -13.08 0.13 0.58
N ASP A 138 -13.19 1.18 1.40
CA ASP A 138 -12.38 1.35 2.60
C ASP A 138 -12.69 0.27 3.64
N ASP A 139 -13.96 -0.04 3.85
CA ASP A 139 -14.41 -1.11 4.73
C ASP A 139 -13.87 -2.48 4.28
N LEU A 140 -13.94 -2.79 2.98
CA LEU A 140 -13.40 -4.04 2.40
C LEU A 140 -11.87 -4.12 2.52
N LEU A 141 -11.16 -3.00 2.33
CA LEU A 141 -9.71 -2.95 2.53
C LEU A 141 -9.33 -3.21 3.99
N HIS A 142 -10.09 -2.64 4.92
CA HIS A 142 -9.89 -2.88 6.35
C HIS A 142 -10.16 -4.35 6.72
N GLU A 143 -11.28 -4.92 6.31
CA GLU A 143 -11.60 -6.34 6.55
C GLU A 143 -10.53 -7.27 5.98
N LYS A 144 -10.09 -7.01 4.73
CA LYS A 144 -8.99 -7.76 4.11
C LYS A 144 -7.72 -7.70 4.95
N ALA A 145 -7.37 -6.53 5.50
CA ALA A 145 -6.17 -6.38 6.32
C ALA A 145 -6.25 -7.20 7.61
N VAL A 146 -7.43 -7.22 8.27
CA VAL A 146 -7.68 -8.02 9.48
C VAL A 146 -7.58 -9.51 9.19
N LEU A 147 -8.22 -9.99 8.10
CA LEU A 147 -8.17 -11.41 7.71
C LEU A 147 -6.76 -11.87 7.36
N LEU A 148 -5.98 -11.05 6.65
CA LEU A 148 -4.58 -11.36 6.36
C LEU A 148 -3.76 -11.51 7.65
N GLN A 149 -3.97 -10.62 8.63
CA GLN A 149 -3.29 -10.70 9.92
C GLN A 149 -3.64 -11.99 10.67
N GLU A 150 -4.90 -12.39 10.67
CA GLU A 150 -5.32 -13.64 11.30
C GLU A 150 -4.69 -14.85 10.62
N LEU A 151 -4.65 -14.88 9.29
CA LEU A 151 -3.99 -15.94 8.54
C LEU A 151 -2.50 -16.03 8.86
N GLU A 152 -1.79 -14.90 8.94
CA GLU A 152 -0.38 -14.83 9.30
C GLU A 152 -0.13 -15.41 10.70
N HIS A 153 -0.96 -15.04 11.69
CA HIS A 153 -0.89 -15.60 13.03
C HIS A 153 -1.13 -17.11 13.04
N ARG A 154 -2.11 -17.61 12.28
CA ARG A 154 -2.40 -19.04 12.18
C ARG A 154 -1.26 -19.81 11.53
N VAL A 155 -0.64 -19.26 10.47
CA VAL A 155 0.52 -19.86 9.82
C VAL A 155 1.70 -19.95 10.80
N ALA A 156 2.01 -18.85 11.52
CA ALA A 156 3.08 -18.86 12.51
C ALA A 156 2.86 -19.89 13.61
N ASN A 157 1.62 -19.99 14.13
CA ASN A 157 1.26 -20.99 15.13
C ASN A 157 1.40 -22.43 14.59
N SER A 158 0.97 -22.69 13.35
CA SER A 158 1.11 -23.99 12.70
C SER A 158 2.57 -24.40 12.54
N LEU A 159 3.44 -23.46 12.15
CA LEU A 159 4.88 -23.70 12.03
C LEU A 159 5.52 -24.01 13.39
N GLN A 160 5.08 -23.35 14.49
CA GLN A 160 5.55 -23.67 15.83
C GLN A 160 5.14 -25.08 16.27
N ILE A 161 3.93 -25.52 15.94
CA ILE A 161 3.47 -26.89 16.23
C ILE A 161 4.33 -27.89 15.47
N ILE A 162 4.58 -27.66 14.18
CA ILE A 162 5.43 -28.52 13.34
C ILE A 162 6.84 -28.61 13.96
N ALA A 163 7.44 -27.49 14.35
CA ALA A 163 8.75 -27.47 14.98
C ALA A 163 8.78 -28.27 16.31
N SER A 164 7.71 -28.20 17.11
CA SER A 164 7.54 -28.97 18.34
C SER A 164 7.47 -30.48 18.05
N VAL A 165 6.70 -30.90 17.05
CA VAL A 165 6.58 -32.31 16.63
C VAL A 165 7.92 -32.85 16.14
N LEU A 166 8.66 -32.09 15.34
CA LEU A 166 10.00 -32.45 14.88
C LEU A 166 10.97 -32.63 16.06
N MET A 167 10.91 -31.76 17.08
CA MET A 167 11.72 -31.87 18.26
C MET A 167 11.37 -33.11 19.09
N GLN A 168 10.08 -33.42 19.26
CA GLN A 168 9.65 -34.62 19.96
C GLN A 168 10.10 -35.89 19.20
N GLY A 169 10.00 -35.88 17.85
CA GLY A 169 10.50 -36.94 16.99
C GLY A 169 12.01 -37.14 17.19
N ALA A 170 12.80 -36.08 17.20
CA ALA A 170 14.24 -36.11 17.39
C ALA A 170 14.65 -36.73 18.75
N ARG A 171 13.84 -36.59 19.81
CA ARG A 171 14.09 -37.21 21.12
C ARG A 171 13.85 -38.72 21.14
N LYS A 172 12.95 -39.22 20.29
CA LYS A 172 12.56 -40.62 20.25
C LYS A 172 13.45 -41.48 19.32
N VAL A 173 14.16 -40.86 18.39
CA VAL A 173 14.97 -41.53 17.38
C VAL A 173 16.33 -41.92 17.99
N ARG A 174 16.73 -43.20 17.79
CA ARG A 174 18.01 -43.76 18.30
C ARG A 174 19.21 -43.37 17.42
N SER A 175 19.02 -43.20 16.13
CA SER A 175 20.09 -42.84 15.19
C SER A 175 20.49 -41.39 15.34
N GLU A 176 21.75 -41.12 15.61
CA GLU A 176 22.28 -39.73 15.68
C GLU A 176 22.12 -39.01 14.36
N GLN A 177 22.29 -39.66 13.24
CA GLN A 177 22.09 -39.11 11.90
C GLN A 177 20.64 -38.64 11.70
N ALA A 178 19.65 -39.48 12.02
CA ALA A 178 18.24 -39.14 11.91
C ALA A 178 17.84 -38.06 12.90
N ARG A 179 18.42 -38.05 14.12
CA ARG A 179 18.22 -36.97 15.11
C ARG A 179 18.75 -35.62 14.61
N GLY A 180 19.92 -35.63 13.97
CA GLY A 180 20.50 -34.47 13.30
C GLY A 180 19.59 -33.93 12.22
N GLN A 181 19.07 -34.77 11.32
CA GLN A 181 18.15 -34.36 10.25
C GLN A 181 16.84 -33.75 10.76
N LEU A 182 16.27 -34.27 11.85
CA LEU A 182 15.06 -33.73 12.47
C LEU A 182 15.30 -32.37 13.13
N ARG A 183 16.48 -32.17 13.78
CA ARG A 183 16.88 -30.87 14.31
C ARG A 183 17.05 -29.84 13.21
N ASP A 184 17.65 -30.23 12.09
CA ASP A 184 17.81 -29.39 10.91
C ASP A 184 16.48 -28.94 10.31
N ALA A 185 15.56 -29.91 10.14
CA ALA A 185 14.20 -29.61 9.67
C ALA A 185 13.48 -28.63 10.61
N ARG A 186 13.61 -28.83 11.96
CA ARG A 186 13.07 -27.90 12.95
C ARG A 186 13.65 -26.49 12.78
N ASN A 187 14.97 -26.36 12.66
CA ASN A 187 15.61 -25.04 12.54
C ASN A 187 15.14 -24.29 11.30
N ARG A 188 14.96 -24.99 10.16
CA ARG A 188 14.38 -24.42 8.93
C ARG A 188 12.95 -23.95 9.14
N VAL A 189 12.11 -24.77 9.78
CA VAL A 189 10.72 -24.39 10.09
C VAL A 189 10.69 -23.16 10.99
N MET A 190 11.56 -23.07 12.00
CA MET A 190 11.63 -21.92 12.89
C MET A 190 12.14 -20.65 12.18
N SER A 191 13.08 -20.77 11.25
CA SER A 191 13.52 -19.63 10.42
C SER A 191 12.38 -19.11 9.54
N ILE A 192 11.58 -20.02 8.94
CA ILE A 192 10.39 -19.63 8.18
C ILE A 192 9.37 -18.94 9.08
N ALA A 193 9.13 -19.44 10.30
CA ALA A 193 8.19 -18.84 11.25
C ALA A 193 8.62 -17.43 11.72
N THR A 194 9.92 -17.24 11.94
CA THR A 194 10.48 -15.91 12.29
C THR A 194 10.33 -14.94 11.14
N MET A 195 10.63 -15.38 9.92
CA MET A 195 10.48 -14.61 8.71
C MET A 195 9.03 -14.19 8.47
N GLN A 196 8.06 -15.10 8.60
CA GLN A 196 6.63 -14.80 8.47
C GLN A 196 6.19 -13.73 9.49
N ARG A 197 6.69 -13.77 10.72
CA ARG A 197 6.39 -12.74 11.74
C ARG A 197 6.98 -11.37 11.42
N GLN A 198 8.20 -11.32 10.88
CA GLN A 198 8.83 -10.06 10.49
C GLN A 198 8.12 -9.41 9.30
N LEU A 199 7.65 -10.22 8.34
CA LEU A 199 6.84 -9.73 7.22
C LEU A 199 5.48 -9.19 7.65
N ALA A 200 4.84 -9.84 8.61
CA ALA A 200 3.59 -9.37 9.20
C ALA A 200 3.77 -7.99 9.90
N ALA A 201 4.94 -7.75 10.50
CA ALA A 201 5.27 -6.47 11.11
C ALA A 201 5.57 -5.36 10.07
N SER A 202 6.05 -5.73 8.87
CA SER A 202 6.39 -4.81 7.76
C SER A 202 5.17 -4.47 6.88
N ARG A 203 4.03 -4.14 7.45
CA ARG A 203 2.73 -3.93 6.76
C ARG A 203 2.70 -2.87 5.67
N LEU A 204 3.77 -2.13 5.42
CA LEU A 204 3.86 -1.05 4.44
C LEU A 204 4.60 -1.43 3.15
N GLY A 205 4.83 -2.71 2.89
CA GLY A 205 5.24 -3.20 1.57
C GLY A 205 6.74 -3.26 1.31
N ASP A 206 7.54 -2.42 1.94
CA ASP A 206 8.98 -2.31 1.67
C ASP A 206 9.81 -2.70 2.90
N VAL A 207 10.80 -3.60 2.70
CA VAL A 207 11.68 -4.13 3.75
C VAL A 207 13.09 -3.58 3.58
N VAL A 208 13.65 -2.98 4.65
CA VAL A 208 15.05 -2.54 4.69
C VAL A 208 15.94 -3.78 4.92
N LEU A 209 16.71 -4.18 3.89
CA LEU A 209 17.45 -5.43 3.91
C LEU A 209 18.54 -5.51 4.97
N ARG A 210 19.18 -4.39 5.32
CA ARG A 210 20.21 -4.36 6.38
C ARG A 210 19.66 -4.84 7.71
N GLU A 211 18.56 -4.25 8.17
CA GLU A 211 17.93 -4.58 9.45
C GLU A 211 17.41 -6.01 9.43
N TYR A 212 16.75 -6.37 8.33
CA TYR A 212 16.19 -7.70 8.14
C TYR A 212 17.25 -8.82 8.20
N PHE A 213 18.38 -8.66 7.49
CA PHE A 213 19.45 -9.66 7.49
C PHE A 213 20.19 -9.72 8.82
N THR A 214 20.33 -8.58 9.51
CA THR A 214 20.92 -8.53 10.85
C THR A 214 20.08 -9.32 11.84
N ASP A 215 18.79 -9.03 11.95
CA ASP A 215 17.86 -9.72 12.84
C ASP A 215 17.79 -11.24 12.55
N LEU A 216 17.81 -11.60 11.27
CA LEU A 216 17.78 -13.01 10.84
C LEU A 216 19.06 -13.73 11.26
N CYS A 217 20.23 -13.14 11.02
CA CYS A 217 21.52 -13.72 11.41
C CYS A 217 21.69 -13.79 12.92
N ASP A 218 21.25 -12.79 13.68
CA ASP A 218 21.25 -12.81 15.15
C ASP A 218 20.36 -13.95 15.68
N SER A 219 19.19 -14.17 15.11
CA SER A 219 18.31 -15.28 15.47
C SER A 219 18.94 -16.66 15.18
N ILE A 220 19.61 -16.81 14.03
CA ILE A 220 20.31 -18.04 13.67
C ILE A 220 21.50 -18.25 14.63
N GLY A 221 22.30 -17.21 14.87
CA GLY A 221 23.43 -17.23 15.78
C GLY A 221 23.03 -17.66 17.20
N ALA A 222 22.01 -17.03 17.76
CA ALA A 222 21.48 -17.36 19.08
C ALA A 222 20.98 -18.83 19.22
N SER A 223 20.52 -19.42 18.11
CA SER A 223 20.01 -20.81 18.12
C SER A 223 21.05 -21.87 17.83
N MET A 224 22.15 -21.54 17.15
CA MET A 224 23.11 -22.53 16.62
C MET A 224 24.56 -22.32 17.07
N ILE A 225 24.94 -21.11 17.48
CA ILE A 225 26.28 -20.82 18.00
C ILE A 225 26.24 -20.92 19.51
N ASN A 226 26.87 -21.98 20.06
CA ASN A 226 26.95 -22.21 21.51
C ASN A 226 28.06 -21.36 22.17
N ASP A 227 29.10 -21.00 21.43
CA ASP A 227 30.26 -20.25 21.90
C ASP A 227 30.60 -19.17 20.85
N HIS A 228 30.25 -17.93 21.17
CA HIS A 228 30.52 -16.75 20.33
C HIS A 228 32.01 -16.38 20.26
N ASP A 229 32.84 -16.91 21.15
CA ASP A 229 34.31 -16.76 21.10
C ASP A 229 34.95 -17.71 20.06
N GLN A 230 34.22 -18.72 19.60
CA GLN A 230 34.66 -19.64 18.60
C GLN A 230 34.20 -19.28 17.19
N ILE A 231 32.92 -18.91 17.00
CA ILE A 231 32.37 -18.58 15.71
C ILE A 231 31.72 -17.20 15.78
N SER A 232 32.19 -16.27 14.96
CA SER A 232 31.56 -14.97 14.75
C SER A 232 30.70 -14.97 13.48
N LEU A 233 29.54 -14.33 13.55
CA LEU A 233 28.65 -14.11 12.41
C LEU A 233 28.43 -12.60 12.25
N THR A 234 28.86 -12.06 11.12
CA THR A 234 28.79 -10.61 10.85
C THR A 234 27.98 -10.33 9.59
N VAL A 235 27.23 -9.22 9.59
CA VAL A 235 26.38 -8.81 8.46
C VAL A 235 26.81 -7.41 8.01
N THR A 236 27.08 -7.26 6.72
CA THR A 236 27.33 -5.99 6.05
C THR A 236 26.36 -5.87 4.89
N ALA A 237 25.39 -4.98 5.01
CA ALA A 237 24.41 -4.74 3.96
C ALA A 237 24.23 -3.23 3.73
N ASP A 238 23.95 -2.83 2.51
CA ASP A 238 23.51 -1.47 2.22
C ASP A 238 22.07 -1.23 2.73
N ARG A 239 21.59 0.00 2.64
CA ARG A 239 20.21 0.36 3.05
C ARG A 239 19.19 0.15 1.93
N SER A 240 19.42 -0.84 1.10
CA SER A 240 18.47 -1.19 0.04
C SER A 240 17.14 -1.60 0.63
N VAL A 241 16.10 -1.18 -0.07
CA VAL A 241 14.71 -1.48 0.27
C VAL A 241 14.12 -2.37 -0.82
N THR A 242 13.44 -3.45 -0.45
CA THR A 242 12.83 -4.37 -1.42
C THR A 242 11.44 -4.80 -0.99
N LYS A 243 10.67 -5.34 -1.94
CA LYS A 243 9.34 -5.87 -1.68
C LYS A 243 9.39 -7.07 -0.74
N ALA A 244 8.35 -7.23 0.07
CA ALA A 244 8.25 -8.31 1.06
C ALA A 244 8.45 -9.70 0.47
N ASP A 245 7.94 -9.99 -0.73
CA ASP A 245 8.06 -11.29 -1.40
C ASP A 245 9.50 -11.61 -1.84
N ILE A 246 10.29 -10.59 -2.22
CA ILE A 246 11.70 -10.71 -2.57
C ILE A 246 12.53 -10.91 -1.29
N SER A 247 12.26 -10.13 -0.23
CA SER A 247 12.96 -10.26 1.04
C SER A 247 12.81 -11.64 1.66
N VAL A 248 11.63 -12.26 1.54
CA VAL A 248 11.40 -13.66 1.97
C VAL A 248 12.36 -14.62 1.27
N ARG A 249 12.43 -14.56 -0.05
CA ARG A 249 13.28 -15.46 -0.84
C ARG A 249 14.74 -15.26 -0.51
N LEU A 250 15.19 -14.00 -0.38
CA LEU A 250 16.55 -13.64 0.03
C LEU A 250 16.86 -14.15 1.46
N GLY A 251 15.94 -14.00 2.39
CA GLY A 251 16.09 -14.49 3.75
C GLY A 251 16.17 -16.02 3.84
N LEU A 252 15.39 -16.76 3.03
CA LEU A 252 15.49 -18.22 2.94
C LEU A 252 16.85 -18.65 2.38
N ILE A 253 17.32 -18.01 1.33
CA ILE A 253 18.65 -18.25 0.76
C ILE A 253 19.71 -18.00 1.82
N LEU A 254 19.69 -16.84 2.47
CA LEU A 254 20.63 -16.47 3.52
C LEU A 254 20.64 -17.49 4.66
N THR A 255 19.46 -17.88 5.14
CA THR A 255 19.32 -18.91 6.17
C THR A 255 19.99 -20.21 5.81
N GLU A 256 19.73 -20.74 4.60
CA GLU A 256 20.33 -21.98 4.13
C GLU A 256 21.86 -21.88 3.98
N LEU A 257 22.37 -20.76 3.49
CA LEU A 257 23.80 -20.56 3.33
C LEU A 257 24.52 -20.44 4.68
N VAL A 258 23.97 -19.68 5.64
CA VAL A 258 24.53 -19.54 6.99
C VAL A 258 24.48 -20.87 7.76
N ILE A 259 23.36 -21.60 7.70
CA ILE A 259 23.25 -22.92 8.31
C ILE A 259 24.26 -23.90 7.72
N ASN A 260 24.45 -23.89 6.41
CA ASN A 260 25.45 -24.74 5.76
C ASN A 260 26.88 -24.41 6.21
N ALA A 261 27.22 -23.14 6.32
CA ALA A 261 28.53 -22.70 6.85
C ALA A 261 28.71 -23.17 8.29
N LEU A 262 27.74 -22.94 9.18
CA LEU A 262 27.80 -23.39 10.58
C LEU A 262 27.99 -24.89 10.74
N LYS A 263 27.39 -25.71 9.86
CA LYS A 263 27.48 -27.18 9.92
C LYS A 263 28.75 -27.77 9.35
N HIS A 264 29.24 -27.17 8.28
CA HIS A 264 30.26 -27.82 7.45
C HIS A 264 31.61 -27.15 7.48
N ALA A 265 31.67 -25.84 7.75
CA ALA A 265 32.92 -25.09 7.68
C ALA A 265 33.83 -25.27 8.91
N PHE A 266 33.27 -25.56 10.10
CA PHE A 266 34.01 -25.55 11.35
C PHE A 266 33.96 -26.88 12.14
N PRO A 267 34.50 -27.98 11.57
CA PRO A 267 34.51 -29.25 12.30
C PRO A 267 35.45 -29.18 13.52
N ARG A 268 35.19 -30.01 14.55
CA ARG A 268 36.02 -30.18 15.72
C ARG A 268 36.31 -28.89 16.48
N HIS A 269 35.29 -28.02 16.67
CA HIS A 269 35.40 -26.75 17.39
C HIS A 269 36.44 -25.77 16.82
N ARG A 270 36.68 -25.81 15.51
CA ARG A 270 37.53 -24.84 14.83
C ARG A 270 36.95 -23.43 14.98
N LYS A 271 37.82 -22.46 15.36
CA LYS A 271 37.47 -21.05 15.36
C LYS A 271 37.37 -20.51 13.92
N GLY A 272 36.41 -19.60 13.73
CA GLY A 272 36.27 -18.95 12.42
C GLY A 272 35.20 -17.87 12.39
N GLU A 273 35.06 -17.31 11.21
CA GLU A 273 34.12 -16.22 10.93
C GLU A 273 33.21 -16.61 9.77
N ILE A 274 31.93 -16.25 9.88
CA ILE A 274 30.97 -16.23 8.79
C ILE A 274 30.62 -14.79 8.52
N ARG A 275 30.79 -14.33 7.29
CA ARG A 275 30.46 -12.98 6.86
C ARG A 275 29.39 -13.00 5.80
N VAL A 276 28.36 -12.19 6.00
CA VAL A 276 27.27 -11.95 5.06
C VAL A 276 27.45 -10.55 4.49
N ASP A 277 27.55 -10.46 3.18
CA ASP A 277 27.63 -9.18 2.47
C ASP A 277 26.48 -9.06 1.47
N TYR A 278 25.76 -7.94 1.49
CA TYR A 278 24.76 -7.60 0.49
C TYR A 278 25.00 -6.22 -0.08
N ARG A 279 24.98 -6.12 -1.40
CA ARG A 279 25.12 -4.86 -2.13
C ARG A 279 24.15 -4.82 -3.30
N ALA A 280 23.54 -3.66 -3.50
CA ALA A 280 22.71 -3.38 -4.67
C ALA A 280 23.25 -2.17 -5.43
N ASP A 281 23.14 -2.23 -6.76
CA ASP A 281 23.48 -1.14 -7.68
C ASP A 281 22.38 -1.08 -8.76
N GLY A 282 21.46 -0.15 -8.61
CA GLY A 282 20.26 -0.06 -9.45
C GLY A 282 19.38 -1.32 -9.31
N THR A 283 19.19 -2.04 -10.42
CA THR A 283 18.44 -3.32 -10.45
C THR A 283 19.30 -4.53 -10.13
N ALA A 284 20.62 -4.40 -10.26
CA ALA A 284 21.57 -5.47 -9.99
C ALA A 284 21.84 -5.56 -8.48
N TRP A 285 22.02 -6.78 -7.98
CA TRP A 285 22.38 -7.01 -6.59
C TRP A 285 23.17 -8.31 -6.39
N THR A 286 23.92 -8.35 -5.31
CA THR A 286 24.69 -9.52 -4.91
C THR A 286 24.52 -9.78 -3.42
N LEU A 287 24.14 -11.01 -3.06
CA LEU A 287 24.17 -11.54 -1.71
C LEU A 287 25.32 -12.56 -1.63
N CYS A 288 26.28 -12.33 -0.76
CA CYS A 288 27.45 -13.18 -0.58
C CYS A 288 27.52 -13.69 0.85
N VAL A 289 27.76 -15.00 1.02
CA VAL A 289 28.06 -15.61 2.32
C VAL A 289 29.44 -16.26 2.20
N ARG A 290 30.36 -15.81 3.05
CA ARG A 290 31.75 -16.30 3.14
C ARG A 290 31.99 -16.90 4.51
N ASP A 291 32.69 -18.05 4.53
CA ASP A 291 33.23 -18.63 5.75
C ASP A 291 34.77 -18.75 5.68
N THR A 292 35.41 -18.78 6.84
CA THR A 292 36.86 -19.03 7.00
C THR A 292 37.18 -20.49 7.40
N GLY A 293 36.28 -21.40 7.04
CA GLY A 293 36.34 -22.79 7.43
C GLY A 293 37.34 -23.65 6.67
N ILE A 294 37.03 -24.95 6.57
CA ILE A 294 37.89 -25.93 5.85
C ILE A 294 37.76 -25.86 4.33
N GLY A 295 36.81 -25.08 3.81
CA GLY A 295 36.53 -25.00 2.38
C GLY A 295 35.73 -26.19 1.85
N MET A 296 35.47 -26.19 0.55
CA MET A 296 34.79 -27.27 -0.14
C MET A 296 35.75 -28.44 -0.45
N PRO A 297 35.27 -29.71 -0.43
CA PRO A 297 36.05 -30.86 -0.89
C PRO A 297 36.49 -30.67 -2.35
N LYS A 298 37.70 -31.13 -2.69
CA LYS A 298 38.27 -30.99 -4.04
C LYS A 298 37.53 -31.77 -5.12
N ASP A 299 36.82 -32.83 -4.74
CA ASP A 299 36.00 -33.65 -5.65
C ASP A 299 34.52 -33.26 -5.59
N HIS A 300 34.17 -32.19 -6.33
CA HIS A 300 32.78 -31.71 -6.44
C HIS A 300 31.81 -32.67 -7.13
N ALA A 301 32.30 -33.68 -7.85
CA ALA A 301 31.48 -34.59 -8.66
C ALA A 301 30.74 -35.67 -7.83
N GLU A 302 31.15 -35.97 -6.59
CA GLU A 302 30.56 -37.04 -5.78
C GLU A 302 29.65 -36.57 -4.63
N VAL A 303 29.60 -35.27 -4.31
CA VAL A 303 28.72 -34.80 -3.24
C VAL A 303 27.32 -34.58 -3.77
N LYS A 304 26.43 -35.55 -3.52
CA LYS A 304 24.99 -35.38 -3.81
C LYS A 304 24.50 -34.06 -3.17
N PRO A 305 23.91 -33.15 -3.97
CA PRO A 305 23.39 -31.91 -3.42
C PRO A 305 22.39 -32.21 -2.32
N GLY A 306 22.65 -31.66 -1.13
CA GLY A 306 21.71 -31.77 -0.01
C GLY A 306 20.44 -30.97 -0.31
N LEU A 307 19.37 -31.25 0.43
CA LEU A 307 18.09 -30.54 0.32
C LEU A 307 18.23 -29.00 0.31
N GLY A 308 19.14 -28.45 1.12
CA GLY A 308 19.37 -27.01 1.21
C GLY A 308 19.95 -26.39 -0.08
N THR A 309 20.84 -27.10 -0.75
CA THR A 309 21.43 -26.67 -2.02
C THR A 309 20.37 -26.52 -3.10
N GLY A 310 19.44 -27.48 -3.21
CA GLY A 310 18.33 -27.42 -4.18
C GLY A 310 17.36 -26.26 -3.89
N ILE A 311 17.13 -25.95 -2.61
CA ILE A 311 16.29 -24.81 -2.21
C ILE A 311 16.94 -23.49 -2.65
N VAL A 312 18.23 -23.30 -2.39
CA VAL A 312 18.97 -22.09 -2.79
C VAL A 312 18.92 -21.88 -4.30
N GLU A 313 19.14 -22.94 -5.09
CA GLU A 313 19.10 -22.88 -6.55
C GLU A 313 17.70 -22.55 -7.09
N ALA A 314 16.66 -23.18 -6.52
CA ALA A 314 15.28 -22.90 -6.91
C ALA A 314 14.85 -21.46 -6.60
N LEU A 315 15.20 -20.96 -5.42
CA LEU A 315 14.86 -19.59 -5.01
C LEU A 315 15.67 -18.55 -5.81
N ALA A 316 16.95 -18.79 -6.05
CA ALA A 316 17.78 -17.91 -6.88
C ALA A 316 17.19 -17.81 -8.30
N LYS A 317 16.78 -18.94 -8.89
CA LYS A 317 16.11 -18.94 -10.20
C LYS A 317 14.81 -18.14 -10.21
N GLN A 318 14.00 -18.20 -9.13
CA GLN A 318 12.77 -17.41 -9.00
C GLN A 318 13.05 -15.89 -8.88
N LEU A 319 14.25 -15.53 -8.38
CA LEU A 319 14.73 -14.16 -8.31
C LEU A 319 15.44 -13.70 -9.58
N GLY A 320 15.54 -14.53 -10.62
CA GLY A 320 16.32 -14.24 -11.82
C GLY A 320 17.82 -14.16 -11.57
N ALA A 321 18.32 -14.77 -10.49
CA ALA A 321 19.70 -14.70 -10.05
C ALA A 321 20.45 -16.02 -10.30
N SER A 322 21.77 -15.93 -10.42
CA SER A 322 22.70 -17.05 -10.56
C SER A 322 23.39 -17.36 -9.23
N VAL A 323 23.69 -18.64 -8.98
CA VAL A 323 24.44 -19.10 -7.81
C VAL A 323 25.88 -19.39 -8.23
N ARG A 324 26.84 -18.68 -7.63
CA ARG A 324 28.28 -18.91 -7.82
C ARG A 324 28.87 -19.45 -6.53
N ARG A 325 29.66 -20.52 -6.63
CA ARG A 325 30.37 -21.14 -5.50
C ARG A 325 31.85 -21.16 -5.78
N GLU A 326 32.64 -20.63 -4.86
CA GLU A 326 34.09 -20.50 -5.01
C GLU A 326 34.76 -21.03 -3.75
N SER A 327 35.87 -21.74 -3.93
CA SER A 327 36.75 -22.12 -2.81
C SER A 327 37.64 -20.93 -2.47
N ALA A 328 37.54 -20.45 -1.24
CA ALA A 328 38.43 -19.43 -0.72
C ALA A 328 39.60 -20.10 0.04
N SER A 329 40.72 -19.40 0.21
CA SER A 329 41.80 -19.89 1.05
C SER A 329 42.01 -18.92 2.22
N PRO A 330 41.48 -19.23 3.42
CA PRO A 330 40.67 -20.40 3.77
C PRO A 330 39.16 -20.21 3.51
N GLY A 331 38.41 -21.34 3.42
CA GLY A 331 36.96 -21.37 3.49
C GLY A 331 36.24 -21.45 2.14
N THR A 332 34.96 -21.07 2.16
CA THR A 332 34.05 -21.09 1.01
C THR A 332 33.40 -19.71 0.82
N VAL A 333 33.13 -19.37 -0.43
CA VAL A 333 32.32 -18.21 -0.81
C VAL A 333 31.16 -18.67 -1.67
N VAL A 334 29.95 -18.33 -1.28
CA VAL A 334 28.75 -18.53 -2.09
C VAL A 334 28.10 -17.19 -2.37
N SER A 335 27.97 -16.86 -3.65
CA SER A 335 27.38 -15.60 -4.11
C SER A 335 26.11 -15.87 -4.93
N ILE A 336 25.08 -15.11 -4.66
CA ILE A 336 23.84 -15.04 -5.44
C ILE A 336 23.88 -13.72 -6.18
N VAL A 337 23.90 -13.77 -7.50
CA VAL A 337 24.10 -12.58 -8.35
C VAL A 337 22.92 -12.41 -9.28
N HIS A 338 22.30 -11.25 -9.20
CA HIS A 338 21.28 -10.75 -10.12
C HIS A 338 21.87 -9.60 -10.92
N GLU A 339 21.82 -9.71 -12.27
CA GLU A 339 22.39 -8.73 -13.22
C GLU A 339 21.32 -7.80 -13.78
#